data_368a1aad5208ddf306b2855f792e092c
#
_entry.id   368a1aad5208ddf306b2855f792e092c
#
_cell.length_a   1.000
_cell.length_b   1.000
_cell.length_c   1.000
_cell.angle_alpha   90.00
_cell.angle_beta   90.00
_cell.angle_gamma   90.00
#
_symmetry.space_group_name_H-M   'P 1'
#
loop_
_entity.id
_entity.type
_entity.pdbx_description
1 polymer ?
#
loop_
_entity_poly.entity_id
_entity_poly.type
_entity_poly.pdbx_seq_one_letter_code
_entity_poly.pdbx_strand_id
1 'polypeptide(L)'
;KSTKPDDVKKKEELKAQVVALCDKAIPPFEAVYNNLSKKETLKLSEKSELKSACNNLAYCYDRKKDKAKSDFYQKKYDEIDKRQ
;
A
#
# COMPACT_ATOMS: atom_id res chain seq x y z
N LYS A 1 -11.26 29.52 -14.79
CA LYS A 1 -12.10 29.13 -15.46
C LYS A 1 -12.02 27.71 -15.93
N SER A 2 -12.72 27.31 -16.77
CA SER A 2 -12.92 25.92 -17.08
C SER A 2 -11.65 25.07 -17.14
N THR A 3 -11.80 23.80 -16.82
CA THR A 3 -10.73 22.82 -16.90
C THR A 3 -10.37 22.56 -18.35
N LYS A 4 -9.11 22.70 -18.69
CA LYS A 4 -8.65 22.41 -20.04
C LYS A 4 -8.56 20.91 -20.25
N PRO A 5 -8.88 20.41 -21.47
CA PRO A 5 -8.77 19.00 -21.75
C PRO A 5 -7.38 18.41 -21.48
N ASP A 6 -6.34 19.20 -21.72
CA ASP A 6 -4.96 18.77 -21.46
C ASP A 6 -4.71 18.48 -19.97
N ASP A 7 -5.30 19.28 -19.10
CA ASP A 7 -5.18 19.10 -17.65
C ASP A 7 -5.84 17.80 -17.20
N VAL A 8 -6.98 17.47 -17.79
CA VAL A 8 -7.68 16.23 -17.48
C VAL A 8 -6.86 15.03 -17.91
N LYS A 9 -6.27 15.09 -19.10
CA LYS A 9 -5.41 14.00 -19.59
C LYS A 9 -4.19 13.80 -18.70
N LYS A 10 -3.56 14.88 -18.26
CA LYS A 10 -2.41 14.79 -17.37
C LYS A 10 -2.77 14.11 -16.06
N LYS A 11 -3.92 14.41 -15.49
CA LYS A 11 -4.37 13.78 -14.26
C LYS A 11 -4.58 12.28 -14.44
N GLU A 12 -5.17 11.89 -15.57
CA GLU A 12 -5.38 10.48 -15.88
C GLU A 12 -4.06 9.76 -16.09
N GLU A 13 -3.11 10.38 -16.79
CA GLU A 13 -1.78 9.80 -16.98
C GLU A 13 -1.05 9.61 -15.67
N LEU A 14 -1.12 10.59 -14.77
CA LEU A 14 -0.50 10.50 -13.46
C LEU A 14 -1.11 9.37 -12.63
N LYS A 15 -2.42 9.23 -12.68
CA LYS A 15 -3.09 8.13 -11.98
C LYS A 15 -2.65 6.79 -12.54
N ALA A 16 -2.54 6.67 -13.86
CA ALA A 16 -2.09 5.44 -14.49
C ALA A 16 -0.65 5.12 -14.11
N GLN A 17 0.20 6.13 -14.03
CA GLN A 17 1.59 5.95 -13.61
C GLN A 17 1.68 5.48 -12.16
N VAL A 18 0.87 6.05 -11.29
CA VAL A 18 0.83 5.64 -9.88
C VAL A 18 0.40 4.19 -9.77
N VAL A 19 -0.64 3.79 -10.51
CA VAL A 19 -1.11 2.41 -10.51
C VAL A 19 -0.03 1.47 -11.03
N ALA A 20 0.68 1.85 -12.09
CA ALA A 20 1.76 1.04 -12.64
C ALA A 20 2.89 0.86 -11.63
N LEU A 21 3.26 1.94 -10.93
CA LEU A 21 4.28 1.86 -9.88
C LEU A 21 3.81 0.98 -8.73
N CYS A 22 2.54 1.07 -8.37
CA CYS A 22 1.96 0.22 -7.34
C CYS A 22 2.00 -1.24 -7.75
N ASP A 23 1.69 -1.55 -9.00
CA ASP A 23 1.76 -2.92 -9.51
C ASP A 23 3.16 -3.51 -9.35
N LYS A 24 4.18 -2.69 -9.55
CA LYS A 24 5.57 -3.12 -9.39
C LYS A 24 5.98 -3.22 -7.92
N ALA A 25 5.41 -2.37 -7.08
CA ALA A 25 5.75 -2.32 -5.66
C ALA A 25 5.05 -3.41 -4.84
N ILE A 26 3.85 -3.81 -5.26
CA ILE A 26 3.06 -4.78 -4.51
C ILE A 26 3.80 -6.10 -4.25
N PRO A 27 4.39 -6.77 -5.24
CA PRO A 27 5.06 -8.05 -4.99
C PRO A 27 6.13 -8.00 -3.90
N PRO A 28 7.08 -7.05 -3.90
CA PRO A 28 8.07 -7.02 -2.82
C PRO A 28 7.47 -6.71 -1.45
N PHE A 29 6.46 -5.83 -1.39
CA PHE A 29 5.82 -5.54 -0.12
C PHE A 29 5.00 -6.73 0.38
N GLU A 30 4.34 -7.46 -0.52
CA GLU A 30 3.63 -8.66 -0.11
C GLU A 30 4.58 -9.74 0.38
N ALA A 31 5.76 -9.85 -0.23
CA ALA A 31 6.78 -10.79 0.24
C ALA A 31 7.21 -10.43 1.67
N VAL A 32 7.46 -9.15 1.95
CA VAL A 32 7.81 -8.69 3.30
C VAL A 32 6.67 -9.03 4.27
N TYR A 33 5.44 -8.70 3.89
CA TYR A 33 4.29 -8.98 4.73
C TYR A 33 4.17 -10.47 5.03
N ASN A 34 4.27 -11.32 4.01
CA ASN A 34 4.13 -12.77 4.19
C ASN A 34 5.23 -13.33 5.08
N ASN A 35 6.45 -12.86 4.90
CA ASN A 35 7.58 -13.35 5.69
C ASN A 35 7.48 -12.94 7.15
N LEU A 36 7.18 -11.66 7.40
CA LEU A 36 7.14 -11.14 8.77
C LEU A 36 5.87 -11.52 9.52
N SER A 37 4.74 -11.64 8.82
CA SER A 37 3.48 -12.00 9.47
C SER A 37 3.49 -13.42 10.01
N LYS A 38 4.36 -14.29 9.52
CA LYS A 38 4.48 -15.66 9.99
C LYS A 38 5.28 -15.80 11.29
N LYS A 39 6.03 -14.77 11.65
CA LYS A 39 6.85 -14.80 12.86
C LYS A 39 5.99 -14.57 14.09
N GLU A 40 6.23 -15.34 15.13
CA GLU A 40 5.51 -15.16 16.40
C GLU A 40 5.97 -13.90 17.12
N THR A 41 7.26 -13.61 17.03
CA THR A 41 7.85 -12.45 17.67
C THR A 41 8.61 -11.62 16.65
N LEU A 42 8.41 -10.31 16.68
CA LEU A 42 9.09 -9.40 15.76
C LEU A 42 10.02 -8.47 16.52
N LYS A 43 11.19 -8.24 15.94
CA LYS A 43 12.10 -7.20 16.42
C LYS A 43 11.51 -5.84 16.06
N LEU A 44 11.98 -4.77 16.71
CA LEU A 44 11.50 -3.43 16.41
C LEU A 44 11.65 -3.07 14.94
N SER A 45 12.80 -3.40 14.36
CA SER A 45 13.04 -3.15 12.94
C SER A 45 12.08 -3.93 12.05
N GLU A 46 11.79 -5.18 12.43
CA GLU A 46 10.86 -6.01 11.68
C GLU A 46 9.43 -5.50 11.78
N LYS A 47 9.02 -5.03 12.96
CA LYS A 47 7.71 -4.40 13.12
C LYS A 47 7.59 -3.17 12.22
N SER A 48 8.61 -2.34 12.21
CA SER A 48 8.64 -1.15 11.37
C SER A 48 8.51 -1.51 9.90
N GLU A 49 9.23 -2.53 9.45
CA GLU A 49 9.15 -3.01 8.07
C GLU A 49 7.76 -3.54 7.74
N LEU A 50 7.19 -4.31 8.66
CA LEU A 50 5.86 -4.89 8.45
C LEU A 50 4.81 -3.78 8.39
N LYS A 51 4.88 -2.80 9.29
CA LYS A 51 3.97 -1.65 9.27
C LYS A 51 4.10 -0.89 7.94
N SER A 52 5.33 -0.65 7.52
CA SER A 52 5.59 0.04 6.26
C SER A 52 5.00 -0.73 5.07
N ALA A 53 5.21 -2.05 5.05
CA ALA A 53 4.66 -2.89 3.99
C ALA A 53 3.14 -2.82 3.97
N CYS A 54 2.49 -2.94 5.13
CA CYS A 54 1.04 -2.86 5.21
C CYS A 54 0.53 -1.49 4.75
N ASN A 55 1.19 -0.42 5.19
CA ASN A 55 0.79 0.93 4.79
C ASN A 55 0.90 1.12 3.29
N ASN A 56 2.01 0.68 2.70
CA ASN A 56 2.22 0.81 1.26
C ASN A 56 1.27 -0.07 0.46
N LEU A 57 0.99 -1.28 0.95
CA LEU A 57 0.03 -2.16 0.28
C LEU A 57 -1.38 -1.59 0.33
N ALA A 58 -1.79 -1.04 1.48
CA ALA A 58 -3.09 -0.39 1.60
C ALA A 58 -3.21 0.76 0.63
N TYR A 59 -2.17 1.60 0.55
CA TYR A 59 -2.14 2.71 -0.38
C TYR A 59 -2.24 2.23 -1.83
N CYS A 60 -1.43 1.22 -2.18
CA CYS A 60 -1.39 0.71 -3.56
C CYS A 60 -2.74 0.11 -3.98
N TYR A 61 -3.34 -0.68 -3.11
CA TYR A 61 -4.65 -1.27 -3.44
C TYR A 61 -5.73 -0.21 -3.49
N ASP A 62 -5.63 0.84 -2.66
CA ASP A 62 -6.56 1.97 -2.74
C ASP A 62 -6.45 2.66 -4.10
N ARG A 63 -5.22 2.88 -4.59
CA ARG A 63 -5.04 3.48 -5.92
C ARG A 63 -5.58 2.58 -7.03
N LYS A 64 -5.52 1.28 -6.83
CA LYS A 64 -6.06 0.32 -7.79
C LYS A 64 -7.57 0.11 -7.63
N LYS A 65 -8.17 0.78 -6.68
CA LYS A 65 -9.60 0.68 -6.38
C LYS A 65 -10.01 -0.71 -5.86
N ASP A 66 -9.07 -1.42 -5.26
CA ASP A 66 -9.35 -2.69 -4.60
C ASP A 66 -9.54 -2.42 -3.11
N LYS A 67 -10.73 -1.96 -2.77
CA LYS A 67 -11.04 -1.53 -1.42
C LYS A 67 -10.94 -2.66 -0.40
N ALA A 68 -11.33 -3.86 -0.78
CA ALA A 68 -11.28 -5.00 0.13
C ALA A 68 -9.86 -5.28 0.62
N LYS A 69 -8.90 -5.29 -0.30
CA LYS A 69 -7.50 -5.51 0.07
C LYS A 69 -6.89 -4.30 0.77
N SER A 70 -7.27 -3.10 0.33
CA SER A 70 -6.81 -1.87 0.99
C SER A 70 -7.24 -1.88 2.46
N ASP A 71 -8.50 -2.19 2.73
CA ASP A 71 -9.02 -2.26 4.10
C ASP A 71 -8.33 -3.38 4.90
N PHE A 72 -8.07 -4.52 4.27
CA PHE A 72 -7.39 -5.64 4.91
C PHE A 72 -6.02 -5.20 5.44
N TYR A 73 -5.21 -4.58 4.59
CA TYR A 73 -3.87 -4.16 5.00
C TYR A 73 -3.90 -2.99 5.99
N GLN A 74 -4.90 -2.11 5.87
CA GLN A 74 -5.07 -1.02 6.82
C GLN A 74 -5.37 -1.57 8.22
N LYS A 75 -6.22 -2.58 8.30
CA LYS A 75 -6.51 -3.24 9.58
C LYS A 75 -5.26 -3.91 10.16
N LYS A 76 -4.48 -4.56 9.30
CA LYS A 76 -3.23 -5.19 9.76
C LYS A 76 -2.26 -4.16 10.29
N TYR A 77 -2.14 -3.02 9.62
CA TYR A 77 -1.32 -1.91 10.08
C TYR A 77 -1.76 -1.46 11.48
N ASP A 78 -3.05 -1.26 11.66
CA ASP A 78 -3.60 -0.82 12.95
C ASP A 78 -3.35 -1.85 14.05
N GLU A 79 -3.50 -3.13 13.74
CA GLU A 79 -3.24 -4.21 14.70
C GLU A 79 -1.78 -4.22 15.15
N ILE A 80 -0.86 -4.05 14.22
CA ILE A 80 0.57 -4.02 14.54
C ILE A 80 0.89 -2.81 15.40
N ASP A 81 0.32 -1.66 15.08
CA ASP A 81 0.53 -0.43 15.83
C ASP A 81 0.04 -0.57 17.27
N LYS A 82 -1.09 -1.23 17.47
CA LYS A 82 -1.66 -1.44 18.80
C LYS A 82 -0.87 -2.41 19.67
N ARG A 83 -0.09 -3.29 19.05
CA ARG A 83 0.70 -4.27 19.78
C ARG A 83 1.98 -3.71 20.41
N GLN A 84 2.26 -2.46 20.17
CA GLN A 84 3.43 -1.83 20.79
C GLN A 84 3.24 -1.59 22.32
#